data_398a67633cb395edbb919f45c1d55300
#
_entry.id   398a67633cb395edbb919f45c1d55300
#
_cell.length_a   1.000
_cell.length_b   1.000
_cell.length_c   1.000
_cell.angle_alpha   90.00
_cell.angle_beta   90.00
_cell.angle_gamma   90.00
#
_symmetry.space_group_name_H-M   'P 1'
#
loop_
_entity.id
_entity.type
_entity.pdbx_description
1 polymer ?
#
loop_
_entity_poly.entity_id
_entity_poly.type
_entity_poly.pdbx_seq_one_letter_code
_entity_poly.pdbx_strand_id
1 'polypeptide(L)'
;SYDAALKSIAKISKPGPRIMEAKQKILFRLGTQAFANAQFAEALQYFNRSLEIGQYNAATQADAYYWRGEANYRLEKYAQAGKDLRRYLELAKNKRSQEYGLALYNLGYADFKQKQYGSALNWFSRFVNEGTKDNKQVLADAYNRMGDCNFYARKFDDARRSYDKAEQVDPSLADYSLYQEGFVKGLQRDYNGKIQSLNQLITNYPQSQYIDDALYEQGRAFVQLEDNTNAIERFQLLVKNFPQSHMARRAANEIGLLYYQDDKYPEAIAAYKDVIKNYPGSEEARLAQRDLKSIYIDLNKVDEYADFASTIPGGANFDVNERDSLTYVAAERVYMRGENVEARNSFVKYLQTFPEGAFSLNANYYIGLIDYNQQNYESASAHLNKVLE
;
A
#
# COMPACT_ATOMS: atom_id res chain seq x y z
N SER A 1 -26.98 45.44 1.42
CA SER A 1 -26.34 44.26 2.03
C SER A 1 -27.40 43.32 2.56
N TYR A 2 -27.20 42.02 2.41
CA TYR A 2 -28.11 40.99 2.91
C TYR A 2 -28.25 41.05 4.43
N ASP A 3 -27.22 41.38 5.17
CA ASP A 3 -27.28 41.56 6.62
C ASP A 3 -28.19 42.71 7.04
N ALA A 4 -28.12 43.82 6.34
CA ALA A 4 -28.99 44.96 6.59
C ALA A 4 -30.47 44.62 6.31
N ALA A 5 -30.72 43.86 5.23
CA ALA A 5 -32.08 43.40 4.92
C ALA A 5 -32.62 42.46 6.01
N LEU A 6 -31.83 41.53 6.52
CA LEU A 6 -32.22 40.64 7.63
C LEU A 6 -32.53 41.40 8.90
N LYS A 7 -31.73 42.43 9.24
CA LYS A 7 -31.96 43.28 10.41
C LYS A 7 -33.27 44.07 10.27
N SER A 8 -33.57 44.53 9.08
CA SER A 8 -34.84 45.24 8.80
C SER A 8 -36.04 44.28 8.92
N ILE A 9 -35.94 43.09 8.38
CA ILE A 9 -37.00 42.06 8.47
C ILE A 9 -37.26 41.67 9.92
N ALA A 10 -36.19 41.53 10.74
CA ALA A 10 -36.32 41.17 12.16
C ALA A 10 -37.12 42.15 12.98
N LYS A 11 -37.27 43.41 12.53
CA LYS A 11 -38.09 44.44 13.19
C LYS A 11 -39.58 44.31 12.91
N ILE A 12 -39.99 43.47 11.96
CA ILE A 12 -41.37 43.28 11.59
C ILE A 12 -42.00 42.21 12.47
N SER A 13 -43.06 42.56 13.22
CA SER A 13 -43.67 41.64 14.20
C SER A 13 -44.44 40.47 13.57
N LYS A 14 -45.07 40.70 12.39
CA LYS A 14 -45.83 39.68 11.65
C LYS A 14 -45.50 39.82 10.15
N PRO A 15 -44.35 39.29 9.71
CA PRO A 15 -43.98 39.40 8.31
C PRO A 15 -44.93 38.57 7.43
N GLY A 16 -45.37 39.18 6.31
CA GLY A 16 -46.20 38.49 5.32
C GLY A 16 -45.42 37.48 4.47
N PRO A 17 -46.11 36.67 3.65
CA PRO A 17 -45.48 35.62 2.86
C PRO A 17 -44.34 36.08 1.95
N ARG A 18 -44.51 37.25 1.30
CA ARG A 18 -43.44 37.82 0.42
C ARG A 18 -42.17 38.16 1.19
N ILE A 19 -42.31 38.68 2.41
CA ILE A 19 -41.18 39.05 3.26
C ILE A 19 -40.48 37.78 3.76
N MET A 20 -41.26 36.76 4.13
CA MET A 20 -40.70 35.46 4.54
C MET A 20 -39.99 34.75 3.39
N GLU A 21 -40.51 34.79 2.18
CA GLU A 21 -39.83 34.30 0.98
C GLU A 21 -38.52 35.02 0.74
N ALA A 22 -38.53 36.36 0.87
CA ALA A 22 -37.31 37.16 0.75
C ALA A 22 -36.26 36.76 1.81
N LYS A 23 -36.70 36.58 3.05
CA LYS A 23 -35.82 36.12 4.15
C LYS A 23 -35.20 34.74 3.85
N GLN A 24 -36.01 33.81 3.38
CA GLN A 24 -35.57 32.49 2.96
C GLN A 24 -34.45 32.56 1.91
N LYS A 25 -34.68 33.37 0.85
CA LYS A 25 -33.71 33.55 -0.23
C LYS A 25 -32.43 34.26 0.24
N ILE A 26 -32.54 35.25 1.10
CA ILE A 26 -31.39 35.99 1.64
C ILE A 26 -30.51 35.04 2.46
N LEU A 27 -31.11 34.26 3.34
CA LEU A 27 -30.36 33.27 4.14
C LEU A 27 -29.67 32.21 3.27
N PHE A 28 -30.35 31.74 2.23
CA PHE A 28 -29.79 30.85 1.24
C PHE A 28 -28.57 31.47 0.54
N ARG A 29 -28.69 32.73 0.10
CA ARG A 29 -27.57 33.44 -0.55
C ARG A 29 -26.38 33.65 0.38
N LEU A 30 -26.61 33.97 1.63
CA LEU A 30 -25.56 34.08 2.64
C LEU A 30 -24.89 32.72 2.85
N GLY A 31 -25.66 31.63 2.86
CA GLY A 31 -25.11 30.27 2.95
C GLY A 31 -24.22 29.93 1.77
N THR A 32 -24.65 30.22 0.54
CA THR A 32 -23.84 29.97 -0.66
C THR A 32 -22.57 30.83 -0.71
N GLN A 33 -22.64 32.06 -0.23
CA GLN A 33 -21.45 32.93 -0.10
C GLN A 33 -20.44 32.35 0.91
N ALA A 34 -20.93 31.93 2.07
CA ALA A 34 -20.07 31.26 3.08
C ALA A 34 -19.45 29.99 2.52
N PHE A 35 -20.21 29.19 1.80
CA PHE A 35 -19.70 27.98 1.15
C PHE A 35 -18.58 28.30 0.13
N ALA A 36 -18.80 29.33 -0.72
CA ALA A 36 -17.79 29.75 -1.70
C ALA A 36 -16.50 30.22 -1.04
N ASN A 37 -16.57 30.76 0.18
CA ASN A 37 -15.42 31.14 1.00
C ASN A 37 -14.86 30.01 1.85
N ALA A 38 -15.30 28.77 1.62
CA ALA A 38 -14.91 27.58 2.38
C ALA A 38 -15.26 27.68 3.89
N GLN A 39 -16.22 28.50 4.26
CA GLN A 39 -16.75 28.63 5.61
C GLN A 39 -17.94 27.69 5.79
N PHE A 40 -17.66 26.38 5.79
CA PHE A 40 -18.69 25.35 5.70
C PHE A 40 -19.59 25.29 6.96
N ALA A 41 -19.02 25.46 8.14
CA ALA A 41 -19.80 25.49 9.38
C ALA A 41 -20.76 26.69 9.42
N GLU A 42 -20.31 27.85 8.99
CA GLU A 42 -21.14 29.04 8.87
C GLU A 42 -22.22 28.85 7.78
N ALA A 43 -21.85 28.26 6.65
CA ALA A 43 -22.81 27.92 5.59
C ALA A 43 -23.94 27.04 6.12
N LEU A 44 -23.65 26.03 6.93
CA LEU A 44 -24.65 25.17 7.57
C LEU A 44 -25.65 25.96 8.39
N GLN A 45 -25.19 26.94 9.17
CA GLN A 45 -26.08 27.76 9.99
C GLN A 45 -27.07 28.56 9.14
N TYR A 46 -26.60 29.15 8.05
CA TYR A 46 -27.47 29.90 7.12
C TYR A 46 -28.46 28.98 6.41
N PHE A 47 -28.02 27.81 5.93
CA PHE A 47 -28.92 26.85 5.29
C PHE A 47 -29.95 26.30 6.27
N ASN A 48 -29.59 26.03 7.51
CA ASN A 48 -30.52 25.62 8.56
C ASN A 48 -31.61 26.68 8.76
N ARG A 49 -31.21 27.93 8.89
CA ARG A 49 -32.14 29.05 9.06
C ARG A 49 -33.08 29.22 7.86
N SER A 50 -32.55 29.09 6.63
CA SER A 50 -33.34 29.14 5.40
C SER A 50 -34.38 28.01 5.38
N LEU A 51 -33.98 26.77 5.74
CA LEU A 51 -34.87 25.62 5.75
C LEU A 51 -35.92 25.67 6.87
N GLU A 52 -35.63 26.32 8.01
CA GLU A 52 -36.55 26.51 9.11
C GLU A 52 -37.73 27.41 8.71
N ILE A 53 -37.54 28.37 7.78
CA ILE A 53 -38.60 29.23 7.26
C ILE A 53 -39.60 28.39 6.45
N GLY A 54 -39.14 27.31 5.83
CA GLY A 54 -39.98 26.31 5.18
C GLY A 54 -40.27 26.58 3.71
N GLN A 55 -41.53 26.50 3.31
CA GLN A 55 -41.94 26.21 1.93
C GLN A 55 -42.38 27.44 1.11
N TYR A 56 -42.00 28.65 1.49
CA TYR A 56 -42.37 29.86 0.74
C TYR A 56 -41.85 29.85 -0.68
N ASN A 57 -40.66 29.35 -0.90
CA ASN A 57 -40.12 29.14 -2.24
C ASN A 57 -39.56 27.69 -2.33
N ALA A 58 -40.25 26.86 -3.10
CA ALA A 58 -39.92 25.45 -3.24
C ALA A 58 -38.54 25.20 -3.89
N ALA A 59 -38.19 26.03 -4.88
CA ALA A 59 -36.89 25.93 -5.55
C ALA A 59 -35.73 26.25 -4.58
N THR A 60 -35.87 27.33 -3.80
CA THR A 60 -34.87 27.69 -2.78
C THR A 60 -34.76 26.61 -1.70
N GLN A 61 -35.89 26.01 -1.30
CA GLN A 61 -35.87 24.90 -0.33
C GLN A 61 -35.08 23.71 -0.86
N ALA A 62 -35.34 23.29 -2.10
CA ALA A 62 -34.62 22.18 -2.72
C ALA A 62 -33.11 22.48 -2.80
N ASP A 63 -32.74 23.66 -3.29
CA ASP A 63 -31.35 24.08 -3.41
C ASP A 63 -30.67 24.19 -2.04
N ALA A 64 -31.37 24.58 -1.00
CA ALA A 64 -30.84 24.63 0.36
C ALA A 64 -30.51 23.25 0.89
N TYR A 65 -31.31 22.23 0.59
CA TYR A 65 -30.98 20.85 0.91
C TYR A 65 -29.72 20.38 0.16
N TYR A 66 -29.62 20.70 -1.14
CA TYR A 66 -28.43 20.35 -1.93
C TYR A 66 -27.16 20.95 -1.33
N TRP A 67 -27.14 22.25 -1.10
CA TRP A 67 -25.95 22.95 -0.60
C TRP A 67 -25.62 22.61 0.86
N ARG A 68 -26.65 22.37 1.69
CA ARG A 68 -26.40 21.85 3.05
C ARG A 68 -25.80 20.47 3.02
N GLY A 69 -26.24 19.61 2.12
CA GLY A 69 -25.65 18.30 1.87
C GLY A 69 -24.18 18.41 1.49
N GLU A 70 -23.85 19.33 0.57
CA GLU A 70 -22.47 19.60 0.16
C GLU A 70 -21.62 20.11 1.33
N ALA A 71 -22.14 21.04 2.14
CA ALA A 71 -21.44 21.56 3.30
C ALA A 71 -21.21 20.46 4.35
N ASN A 72 -22.19 19.62 4.60
CA ASN A 72 -22.04 18.46 5.49
C ASN A 72 -20.98 17.49 4.98
N TYR A 73 -20.93 17.25 3.67
CA TYR A 73 -19.90 16.39 3.07
C TYR A 73 -18.51 16.98 3.29
N ARG A 74 -18.33 18.29 3.07
CA ARG A 74 -17.04 18.98 3.30
C ARG A 74 -16.60 18.93 4.76
N LEU A 75 -17.54 18.85 5.69
CA LEU A 75 -17.30 18.69 7.13
C LEU A 75 -17.22 17.21 7.56
N GLU A 76 -17.17 16.30 6.60
CA GLU A 76 -17.11 14.85 6.83
C GLU A 76 -18.31 14.28 7.61
N LYS A 77 -19.43 15.00 7.59
CA LYS A 77 -20.71 14.54 8.15
C LYS A 77 -21.50 13.78 7.10
N TYR A 78 -21.00 12.62 6.73
CA TYR A 78 -21.48 11.89 5.56
C TYR A 78 -22.92 11.40 5.68
N ALA A 79 -23.34 10.97 6.86
CA ALA A 79 -24.73 10.54 7.09
C ALA A 79 -25.72 11.70 6.88
N GLN A 80 -25.41 12.87 7.43
CA GLN A 80 -26.22 14.09 7.24
C GLN A 80 -26.20 14.53 5.78
N ALA A 81 -25.03 14.51 5.14
CA ALA A 81 -24.89 14.82 3.72
C ALA A 81 -25.80 13.93 2.86
N GLY A 82 -25.77 12.63 3.09
CA GLY A 82 -26.62 11.68 2.38
C GLY A 82 -28.12 11.96 2.57
N LYS A 83 -28.53 12.27 3.79
CA LYS A 83 -29.91 12.59 4.10
C LYS A 83 -30.40 13.84 3.35
N ASP A 84 -29.60 14.89 3.34
CA ASP A 84 -29.94 16.15 2.65
C ASP A 84 -29.98 15.97 1.13
N LEU A 85 -29.01 15.26 0.56
CA LEU A 85 -28.97 15.03 -0.87
C LEU A 85 -30.13 14.15 -1.35
N ARG A 86 -30.53 13.13 -0.58
CA ARG A 86 -31.74 12.35 -0.90
C ARG A 86 -32.98 13.21 -0.87
N ARG A 87 -33.09 14.11 0.11
CA ARG A 87 -34.21 15.02 0.18
C ARG A 87 -34.24 15.98 -1.03
N TYR A 88 -33.10 16.47 -1.46
CA TYR A 88 -32.97 17.25 -2.68
C TYR A 88 -33.50 16.47 -3.90
N LEU A 89 -33.14 15.22 -4.07
CA LEU A 89 -33.59 14.39 -5.19
C LEU A 89 -35.12 14.24 -5.21
N GLU A 90 -35.76 14.16 -4.04
CA GLU A 90 -37.20 14.06 -3.93
C GLU A 90 -37.91 15.38 -4.35
N LEU A 91 -37.30 16.52 -4.02
CA LEU A 91 -37.89 17.87 -4.24
C LEU A 91 -37.53 18.47 -5.59
N ALA A 92 -36.45 18.03 -6.23
CA ALA A 92 -35.96 18.60 -7.47
C ALA A 92 -36.94 18.35 -8.62
N LYS A 93 -37.33 19.43 -9.29
CA LYS A 93 -38.25 19.38 -10.45
C LYS A 93 -37.52 18.99 -11.74
N ASN A 94 -36.32 19.50 -11.94
CA ASN A 94 -35.51 19.21 -13.13
C ASN A 94 -34.51 18.08 -12.87
N LYS A 95 -34.89 16.88 -13.23
CA LYS A 95 -34.05 15.66 -13.09
C LYS A 95 -32.93 15.56 -14.13
N ARG A 96 -32.85 16.52 -15.06
CA ARG A 96 -31.81 16.61 -16.07
C ARG A 96 -30.80 17.72 -15.79
N SER A 97 -30.96 18.41 -14.66
CA SER A 97 -30.02 19.45 -14.27
C SER A 97 -28.66 18.88 -13.90
N GLN A 98 -27.63 19.71 -14.02
CA GLN A 98 -26.27 19.33 -13.56
C GLN A 98 -26.28 19.06 -12.07
N GLU A 99 -26.99 19.86 -11.29
CA GLU A 99 -27.09 19.69 -9.83
C GLU A 99 -27.71 18.35 -9.45
N TYR A 100 -28.73 17.91 -10.18
CA TYR A 100 -29.35 16.61 -9.94
C TYR A 100 -28.35 15.46 -10.17
N GLY A 101 -27.59 15.52 -11.26
CA GLY A 101 -26.55 14.54 -11.55
C GLY A 101 -25.46 14.56 -10.47
N LEU A 102 -25.00 15.75 -10.07
CA LEU A 102 -23.98 15.86 -9.00
C LEU A 102 -24.49 15.38 -7.65
N ALA A 103 -25.80 15.53 -7.37
CA ALA A 103 -26.38 14.98 -6.14
C ALA A 103 -26.30 13.45 -6.12
N LEU A 104 -26.57 12.79 -7.24
CA LEU A 104 -26.40 11.32 -7.37
C LEU A 104 -24.95 10.90 -7.14
N TYR A 105 -24.02 11.60 -7.77
CA TYR A 105 -22.59 11.35 -7.64
C TYR A 105 -22.11 11.54 -6.19
N ASN A 106 -22.51 12.63 -5.56
CA ASN A 106 -22.11 12.95 -4.19
C ASN A 106 -22.76 12.01 -3.15
N LEU A 107 -23.98 11.53 -3.41
CA LEU A 107 -24.59 10.45 -2.62
C LEU A 107 -23.76 9.17 -2.70
N GLY A 108 -23.29 8.84 -3.89
CA GLY A 108 -22.36 7.72 -4.07
C GLY A 108 -21.14 7.85 -3.16
N TYR A 109 -20.52 9.02 -3.16
CA TYR A 109 -19.35 9.26 -2.29
C TYR A 109 -19.70 9.26 -0.81
N ALA A 110 -20.83 9.84 -0.41
CA ALA A 110 -21.24 9.86 0.99
C ALA A 110 -21.39 8.41 1.54
N ASP A 111 -22.03 7.54 0.77
CA ASP A 111 -22.15 6.13 1.14
C ASP A 111 -20.82 5.38 1.05
N PHE A 112 -20.00 5.69 0.04
CA PHE A 112 -18.67 5.12 -0.10
C PHE A 112 -17.77 5.41 1.11
N LYS A 113 -17.79 6.67 1.59
CA LYS A 113 -17.04 7.09 2.78
C LYS A 113 -17.51 6.38 4.05
N GLN A 114 -18.77 5.98 4.09
CA GLN A 114 -19.34 5.18 5.17
C GLN A 114 -19.15 3.66 4.96
N LYS A 115 -18.40 3.28 3.94
CA LYS A 115 -18.18 1.86 3.56
C LYS A 115 -19.47 1.11 3.20
N GLN A 116 -20.50 1.84 2.79
CA GLN A 116 -21.76 1.27 2.30
C GLN A 116 -21.66 1.08 0.78
N TYR A 117 -20.82 0.13 0.38
CA TYR A 117 -20.43 -0.03 -1.03
C TYR A 117 -21.58 -0.45 -1.95
N GLY A 118 -22.52 -1.26 -1.47
CA GLY A 118 -23.69 -1.64 -2.25
C GLY A 118 -24.58 -0.45 -2.59
N SER A 119 -24.88 0.38 -1.61
CA SER A 119 -25.65 1.62 -1.78
C SER A 119 -24.88 2.62 -2.65
N ALA A 120 -23.58 2.80 -2.40
CA ALA A 120 -22.73 3.68 -3.20
C ALA A 120 -22.74 3.27 -4.68
N LEU A 121 -22.63 1.97 -4.96
CA LEU A 121 -22.71 1.46 -6.32
C LEU A 121 -24.02 1.82 -7.02
N ASN A 122 -25.16 1.73 -6.31
CA ASN A 122 -26.45 2.11 -6.86
C ASN A 122 -26.52 3.60 -7.24
N TRP A 123 -26.01 4.48 -6.38
CA TRP A 123 -25.96 5.92 -6.67
C TRP A 123 -25.06 6.26 -7.85
N PHE A 124 -23.86 5.70 -7.89
CA PHE A 124 -22.94 5.90 -9.01
C PHE A 124 -23.52 5.34 -10.31
N SER A 125 -24.16 4.17 -10.26
CA SER A 125 -24.84 3.58 -11.43
C SER A 125 -25.95 4.47 -11.96
N ARG A 126 -26.75 5.05 -11.09
CA ARG A 126 -27.76 6.05 -11.48
C ARG A 126 -27.12 7.27 -12.12
N PHE A 127 -26.02 7.76 -11.53
CA PHE A 127 -25.30 8.92 -12.08
C PHE A 127 -24.82 8.66 -13.52
N VAL A 128 -24.18 7.53 -13.81
CA VAL A 128 -23.66 7.25 -15.15
C VAL A 128 -24.76 7.00 -16.17
N ASN A 129 -25.96 6.60 -15.73
CA ASN A 129 -27.12 6.37 -16.61
C ASN A 129 -28.00 7.60 -16.79
N GLU A 130 -28.23 8.37 -15.73
CA GLU A 130 -29.21 9.48 -15.68
C GLU A 130 -28.54 10.86 -15.68
N GLY A 131 -27.29 10.99 -15.23
CA GLY A 131 -26.58 12.24 -15.10
C GLY A 131 -26.13 12.82 -16.42
N THR A 132 -25.73 14.10 -16.40
CA THR A 132 -25.10 14.74 -17.56
C THR A 132 -23.71 14.17 -17.78
N LYS A 133 -23.34 13.96 -19.05
CA LYS A 133 -22.06 13.35 -19.43
C LYS A 133 -21.04 14.37 -19.92
N ASP A 134 -21.24 15.64 -19.57
CA ASP A 134 -20.43 16.75 -20.09
C ASP A 134 -19.02 16.81 -19.46
N ASN A 135 -18.87 16.34 -18.23
CA ASN A 135 -17.59 16.29 -17.53
C ASN A 135 -17.03 14.87 -17.55
N LYS A 136 -16.08 14.62 -18.45
CA LYS A 136 -15.45 13.30 -18.60
C LYS A 136 -14.69 12.84 -17.36
N GLN A 137 -14.04 13.77 -16.65
CA GLN A 137 -13.31 13.44 -15.42
C GLN A 137 -14.23 12.88 -14.35
N VAL A 138 -15.37 13.55 -14.12
CA VAL A 138 -16.35 13.11 -13.12
C VAL A 138 -16.98 11.79 -13.53
N LEU A 139 -17.30 11.63 -14.81
CA LEU A 139 -17.88 10.39 -15.34
C LEU A 139 -16.89 9.22 -15.19
N ALA A 140 -15.63 9.42 -15.55
CA ALA A 140 -14.58 8.40 -15.41
C ALA A 140 -14.37 8.05 -13.91
N ASP A 141 -14.36 9.07 -13.04
CA ASP A 141 -14.23 8.82 -11.61
C ASP A 141 -15.41 8.01 -11.07
N ALA A 142 -16.63 8.30 -11.51
CA ALA A 142 -17.79 7.49 -11.10
C ALA A 142 -17.64 6.02 -11.49
N TYR A 143 -17.17 5.74 -12.71
CA TYR A 143 -16.87 4.36 -13.12
C TYR A 143 -15.77 3.73 -12.27
N ASN A 144 -14.72 4.47 -11.91
CA ASN A 144 -13.69 3.99 -11.01
C ASN A 144 -14.24 3.66 -9.63
N ARG A 145 -15.11 4.52 -9.08
CA ARG A 145 -15.77 4.22 -7.79
C ARG A 145 -16.68 2.99 -7.87
N MET A 146 -17.38 2.80 -9.01
CA MET A 146 -18.15 1.57 -9.26
C MET A 146 -17.23 0.35 -9.26
N GLY A 147 -16.07 0.46 -9.88
CA GLY A 147 -15.04 -0.58 -9.85
C GLY A 147 -14.60 -0.90 -8.42
N ASP A 148 -14.33 0.13 -7.63
CA ASP A 148 -13.92 -0.04 -6.23
C ASP A 148 -15.04 -0.70 -5.39
N CYS A 149 -16.31 -0.31 -5.58
CA CYS A 149 -17.44 -0.93 -4.91
C CYS A 149 -17.55 -2.42 -5.25
N ASN A 150 -17.43 -2.77 -6.52
CA ASN A 150 -17.43 -4.16 -6.98
C ASN A 150 -16.23 -4.93 -6.44
N PHE A 151 -15.07 -4.29 -6.36
CA PHE A 151 -13.86 -4.87 -5.75
C PHE A 151 -14.11 -5.27 -4.28
N TYR A 152 -14.66 -4.37 -3.48
CA TYR A 152 -14.97 -4.66 -2.08
C TYR A 152 -16.05 -5.75 -1.93
N ALA A 153 -16.96 -5.84 -2.90
CA ALA A 153 -17.96 -6.92 -2.96
C ALA A 153 -17.39 -8.24 -3.53
N ARG A 154 -16.10 -8.26 -3.89
CA ARG A 154 -15.41 -9.39 -4.52
C ARG A 154 -16.01 -9.80 -5.86
N LYS A 155 -16.67 -8.89 -6.54
CA LYS A 155 -17.19 -9.06 -7.90
C LYS A 155 -16.14 -8.57 -8.90
N PHE A 156 -15.08 -9.35 -9.07
CA PHE A 156 -13.88 -8.93 -9.77
C PHE A 156 -14.10 -8.67 -11.25
N ASP A 157 -14.93 -9.47 -11.94
CA ASP A 157 -15.23 -9.22 -13.36
C ASP A 157 -16.00 -7.92 -13.55
N ASP A 158 -16.95 -7.62 -12.67
CA ASP A 158 -17.67 -6.35 -12.68
C ASP A 158 -16.73 -5.17 -12.37
N ALA A 159 -15.82 -5.35 -11.43
CA ALA A 159 -14.80 -4.35 -11.13
C ALA A 159 -13.96 -4.02 -12.37
N ARG A 160 -13.45 -5.02 -13.05
CA ARG A 160 -12.67 -4.86 -14.29
C ARG A 160 -13.45 -4.11 -15.36
N ARG A 161 -14.71 -4.49 -15.59
CA ARG A 161 -15.57 -3.79 -16.56
C ARG A 161 -15.73 -2.33 -16.22
N SER A 162 -15.90 -1.99 -14.96
CA SER A 162 -16.03 -0.60 -14.51
C SER A 162 -14.74 0.18 -14.73
N TYR A 163 -13.59 -0.38 -14.39
CA TYR A 163 -12.29 0.27 -14.62
C TYR A 163 -12.01 0.46 -16.12
N ASP A 164 -12.34 -0.52 -16.94
CA ASP A 164 -12.21 -0.42 -18.40
C ASP A 164 -13.09 0.70 -18.96
N LYS A 165 -14.31 0.84 -18.46
CA LYS A 165 -15.20 1.96 -18.83
C LYS A 165 -14.60 3.31 -18.45
N ALA A 166 -14.01 3.42 -17.27
CA ALA A 166 -13.36 4.65 -16.84
C ALA A 166 -12.21 5.04 -17.78
N GLU A 167 -11.39 4.08 -18.18
CA GLU A 167 -10.30 4.29 -19.14
C GLU A 167 -10.83 4.76 -20.51
N GLN A 168 -11.90 4.15 -21.01
CA GLN A 168 -12.51 4.54 -22.29
C GLN A 168 -13.08 5.95 -22.24
N VAL A 169 -13.66 6.35 -21.12
CA VAL A 169 -14.28 7.68 -20.95
C VAL A 169 -13.24 8.79 -20.90
N ASP A 170 -12.17 8.59 -20.14
CA ASP A 170 -11.09 9.58 -20.04
C ASP A 170 -9.72 8.90 -20.03
N PRO A 171 -9.18 8.61 -21.24
CA PRO A 171 -7.86 7.99 -21.35
C PRO A 171 -6.73 8.82 -20.76
N SER A 172 -6.88 10.14 -20.66
CA SER A 172 -5.83 11.04 -20.17
C SER A 172 -5.53 10.84 -18.67
N LEU A 173 -6.48 10.28 -17.91
CA LEU A 173 -6.40 10.09 -16.47
C LEU A 173 -6.63 8.63 -16.07
N ALA A 174 -6.33 7.68 -16.96
CA ALA A 174 -6.64 6.27 -16.77
C ALA A 174 -5.54 5.49 -16.01
N ASP A 175 -4.54 6.16 -15.43
CA ASP A 175 -3.50 5.52 -14.64
C ASP A 175 -4.07 4.76 -13.43
N TYR A 176 -5.01 5.36 -12.69
CA TYR A 176 -5.71 4.69 -11.60
C TYR A 176 -6.46 3.44 -12.08
N SER A 177 -7.21 3.57 -13.17
CA SER A 177 -7.98 2.45 -13.74
C SER A 177 -7.09 1.28 -14.12
N LEU A 178 -5.97 1.57 -14.79
CA LEU A 178 -4.99 0.55 -15.20
C LEU A 178 -4.33 -0.12 -14.00
N TYR A 179 -3.99 0.64 -12.97
CA TYR A 179 -3.43 0.08 -11.75
C TYR A 179 -4.40 -0.88 -11.07
N GLN A 180 -5.64 -0.45 -10.87
CA GLN A 180 -6.66 -1.27 -10.21
C GLN A 180 -7.04 -2.50 -11.05
N GLU A 181 -7.15 -2.33 -12.37
CA GLU A 181 -7.42 -3.44 -13.27
C GLU A 181 -6.30 -4.48 -13.20
N GLY A 182 -5.05 -4.05 -13.22
CA GLY A 182 -3.90 -4.93 -13.04
C GLY A 182 -3.93 -5.66 -11.71
N PHE A 183 -4.26 -4.95 -10.63
CA PHE A 183 -4.38 -5.53 -9.31
C PHE A 183 -5.46 -6.62 -9.25
N VAL A 184 -6.64 -6.35 -9.80
CA VAL A 184 -7.75 -7.32 -9.86
C VAL A 184 -7.37 -8.54 -10.70
N LYS A 185 -6.71 -8.35 -11.84
CA LYS A 185 -6.20 -9.46 -12.67
C LYS A 185 -5.27 -10.38 -11.87
N GLY A 186 -4.41 -9.79 -11.05
CA GLY A 186 -3.54 -10.54 -10.13
C GLY A 186 -4.31 -11.39 -9.14
N LEU A 187 -5.37 -10.85 -8.54
CA LEU A 187 -6.25 -11.60 -7.65
C LEU A 187 -6.96 -12.76 -8.35
N GLN A 188 -7.25 -12.61 -9.63
CA GLN A 188 -7.82 -13.66 -10.49
C GLN A 188 -6.75 -14.62 -11.03
N ARG A 189 -5.50 -14.47 -10.62
CA ARG A 189 -4.35 -15.25 -11.08
C ARG A 189 -4.01 -15.06 -12.57
N ASP A 190 -4.49 -14.00 -13.18
CA ASP A 190 -4.09 -13.58 -14.53
C ASP A 190 -2.85 -12.69 -14.42
N TYR A 191 -1.71 -13.30 -14.13
CA TYR A 191 -0.45 -12.59 -13.90
C TYR A 191 0.08 -11.93 -15.17
N ASN A 192 -0.07 -12.56 -16.33
CA ASN A 192 0.31 -11.97 -17.61
C ASN A 192 -0.54 -10.74 -17.93
N GLY A 193 -1.84 -10.81 -17.69
CA GLY A 193 -2.74 -9.67 -17.84
C GLY A 193 -2.40 -8.53 -16.89
N LYS A 194 -2.05 -8.85 -15.65
CA LYS A 194 -1.58 -7.88 -14.66
C LYS A 194 -0.33 -7.14 -15.15
N ILE A 195 0.67 -7.87 -15.60
CA ILE A 195 1.92 -7.31 -16.12
C ILE A 195 1.63 -6.37 -17.29
N GLN A 196 0.75 -6.78 -18.19
CA GLN A 196 0.39 -6.00 -19.37
C GLN A 196 -0.33 -4.70 -19.02
N SER A 197 -1.33 -4.74 -18.15
CA SER A 197 -2.03 -3.54 -17.69
C SER A 197 -1.10 -2.55 -17.00
N LEU A 198 -0.22 -3.04 -16.13
CA LEU A 198 0.76 -2.21 -15.44
C LEU A 198 1.84 -1.66 -16.39
N ASN A 199 2.20 -2.40 -17.44
CA ASN A 199 3.08 -1.89 -18.49
C ASN A 199 2.47 -0.71 -19.23
N GLN A 200 1.18 -0.79 -19.57
CA GLN A 200 0.47 0.33 -20.19
C GLN A 200 0.51 1.58 -19.28
N LEU A 201 0.32 1.39 -17.98
CA LEU A 201 0.43 2.48 -17.01
C LEU A 201 1.83 3.11 -17.04
N ILE A 202 2.87 2.31 -16.89
CA ILE A 202 4.26 2.78 -16.80
C ILE A 202 4.68 3.49 -18.09
N THR A 203 4.28 2.96 -19.24
CA THR A 203 4.67 3.49 -20.55
C THR A 203 3.89 4.75 -20.92
N ASN A 204 2.58 4.76 -20.70
CA ASN A 204 1.69 5.83 -21.16
C ASN A 204 1.52 6.96 -20.15
N TYR A 205 1.81 6.72 -18.87
CA TYR A 205 1.61 7.69 -17.78
C TYR A 205 2.89 7.84 -16.96
N PRO A 206 4.00 8.33 -17.55
CA PRO A 206 5.31 8.35 -16.89
C PRO A 206 5.37 9.28 -15.67
N GLN A 207 4.39 10.18 -15.51
CA GLN A 207 4.28 11.08 -14.36
C GLN A 207 3.26 10.59 -13.31
N SER A 208 2.72 9.39 -13.48
CA SER A 208 1.75 8.85 -12.54
C SER A 208 2.36 8.61 -11.17
N GLN A 209 1.58 8.89 -10.14
CA GLN A 209 1.93 8.56 -8.75
C GLN A 209 1.90 7.05 -8.47
N TYR A 210 1.42 6.22 -9.40
CA TYR A 210 1.30 4.77 -9.22
C TYR A 210 2.45 3.98 -9.85
N ILE A 211 3.48 4.63 -10.41
CA ILE A 211 4.55 3.93 -11.12
C ILE A 211 5.36 3.03 -10.19
N ASP A 212 5.72 3.51 -9.02
CA ASP A 212 6.46 2.71 -8.04
C ASP A 212 5.65 1.51 -7.56
N ASP A 213 4.38 1.69 -7.22
CA ASP A 213 3.47 0.60 -6.89
C ASP A 213 3.32 -0.39 -8.06
N ALA A 214 3.21 0.12 -9.29
CA ALA A 214 3.07 -0.71 -10.48
C ALA A 214 4.32 -1.57 -10.72
N LEU A 215 5.51 -1.01 -10.56
CA LEU A 215 6.76 -1.75 -10.67
C LEU A 215 6.84 -2.87 -9.63
N TYR A 216 6.47 -2.57 -8.39
CA TYR A 216 6.44 -3.57 -7.33
C TYR A 216 5.46 -4.71 -7.64
N GLU A 217 4.25 -4.37 -8.06
CA GLU A 217 3.23 -5.35 -8.41
C GLU A 217 3.61 -6.19 -9.64
N GLN A 218 4.31 -5.61 -10.62
CA GLN A 218 4.88 -6.38 -11.73
C GLN A 218 5.93 -7.37 -11.25
N GLY A 219 6.84 -6.94 -10.37
CA GLY A 219 7.84 -7.81 -9.78
C GLY A 219 7.20 -9.00 -9.07
N ARG A 220 6.16 -8.77 -8.30
CA ARG A 220 5.40 -9.83 -7.62
C ARG A 220 4.72 -10.79 -8.62
N ALA A 221 4.18 -10.26 -9.70
CA ALA A 221 3.55 -11.07 -10.74
C ALA A 221 4.57 -11.98 -11.42
N PHE A 222 5.77 -11.49 -11.71
CA PHE A 222 6.85 -12.29 -12.27
C PHE A 222 7.30 -13.38 -11.30
N VAL A 223 7.33 -13.10 -10.00
CA VAL A 223 7.62 -14.13 -8.98
C VAL A 223 6.59 -15.25 -9.04
N GLN A 224 5.30 -14.92 -9.17
CA GLN A 224 4.23 -15.92 -9.31
C GLN A 224 4.35 -16.76 -10.58
N LEU A 225 4.95 -16.20 -11.63
CA LEU A 225 5.23 -16.90 -12.90
C LEU A 225 6.58 -17.65 -12.86
N GLU A 226 7.24 -17.66 -11.71
CA GLU A 226 8.58 -18.26 -11.53
C GLU A 226 9.64 -17.64 -12.46
N ASP A 227 9.42 -16.41 -12.88
CA ASP A 227 10.34 -15.62 -13.70
C ASP A 227 11.14 -14.65 -12.82
N ASN A 228 12.09 -15.20 -12.07
CA ASN A 228 12.86 -14.43 -11.11
C ASN A 228 13.76 -13.38 -11.78
N THR A 229 14.23 -13.62 -13.00
CA THR A 229 15.05 -12.66 -13.75
C THR A 229 14.30 -11.35 -14.02
N ASN A 230 13.09 -11.45 -14.55
CA ASN A 230 12.26 -10.27 -14.79
C ASN A 230 11.73 -9.64 -13.50
N ALA A 231 11.44 -10.46 -12.48
CA ALA A 231 11.05 -9.96 -11.16
C ALA A 231 12.14 -9.06 -10.56
N ILE A 232 13.37 -9.53 -10.56
CA ILE A 232 14.54 -8.79 -10.06
C ILE A 232 14.72 -7.49 -10.84
N GLU A 233 14.60 -7.52 -12.18
CA GLU A 233 14.70 -6.32 -13.01
C GLU A 233 13.69 -5.26 -12.61
N ARG A 234 12.42 -5.64 -12.38
CA ARG A 234 11.37 -4.70 -11.97
C ARG A 234 11.64 -4.12 -10.58
N PHE A 235 12.05 -4.94 -9.64
CA PHE A 235 12.42 -4.48 -8.31
C PHE A 235 13.66 -3.57 -8.33
N GLN A 236 14.68 -3.88 -9.14
CA GLN A 236 15.86 -3.03 -9.31
C GLN A 236 15.49 -1.66 -9.89
N LEU A 237 14.61 -1.64 -10.89
CA LEU A 237 14.14 -0.41 -11.51
C LEU A 237 13.41 0.47 -10.50
N LEU A 238 12.59 -0.12 -9.65
CA LEU A 238 11.89 0.57 -8.57
C LEU A 238 12.88 1.21 -7.59
N VAL A 239 13.82 0.44 -7.08
CA VAL A 239 14.82 0.92 -6.10
C VAL A 239 15.70 2.02 -6.69
N LYS A 240 16.10 1.88 -7.95
CA LYS A 240 16.93 2.86 -8.64
C LYS A 240 16.22 4.20 -8.87
N ASN A 241 14.98 4.14 -9.36
CA ASN A 241 14.24 5.34 -9.77
C ASN A 241 13.41 5.96 -8.66
N PHE A 242 13.00 5.16 -7.67
CA PHE A 242 12.13 5.57 -6.57
C PHE A 242 12.67 5.11 -5.20
N PRO A 243 13.91 5.48 -4.85
CA PRO A 243 14.53 4.98 -3.61
C PRO A 243 13.83 5.42 -2.33
N GLN A 244 13.02 6.49 -2.40
CA GLN A 244 12.24 7.01 -1.28
C GLN A 244 10.81 6.46 -1.22
N SER A 245 10.41 5.63 -2.19
CA SER A 245 9.09 5.00 -2.18
C SER A 245 8.95 4.07 -0.97
N HIS A 246 7.75 4.02 -0.40
CA HIS A 246 7.43 3.10 0.67
C HIS A 246 7.57 1.62 0.25
N MET A 247 7.57 1.34 -1.06
CA MET A 247 7.79 -0.01 -1.60
C MET A 247 9.26 -0.33 -1.87
N ALA A 248 10.15 0.68 -1.88
CA ALA A 248 11.55 0.48 -2.26
C ALA A 248 12.30 -0.47 -1.31
N ARG A 249 12.07 -0.35 -0.01
CA ARG A 249 12.70 -1.23 0.99
C ARG A 249 12.31 -2.69 0.79
N ARG A 250 11.01 -2.92 0.56
CA ARG A 250 10.50 -4.28 0.29
C ARG A 250 11.09 -4.84 -0.98
N ALA A 251 11.10 -4.04 -2.05
CA ALA A 251 11.67 -4.45 -3.33
C ALA A 251 13.16 -4.80 -3.20
N ALA A 252 13.93 -3.99 -2.49
CA ALA A 252 15.33 -4.24 -2.25
C ALA A 252 15.57 -5.55 -1.50
N ASN A 253 14.76 -5.84 -0.49
CA ASN A 253 14.85 -7.11 0.25
C ASN A 253 14.41 -8.30 -0.61
N GLU A 254 13.37 -8.14 -1.44
CA GLU A 254 12.93 -9.19 -2.37
C GLU A 254 14.01 -9.58 -3.37
N ILE A 255 14.80 -8.62 -3.85
CA ILE A 255 15.94 -8.87 -4.74
C ILE A 255 16.91 -9.85 -4.06
N GLY A 256 17.28 -9.57 -2.83
CA GLY A 256 18.16 -10.45 -2.05
C GLY A 256 17.60 -11.84 -1.87
N LEU A 257 16.31 -11.92 -1.51
CA LEU A 257 15.60 -13.18 -1.31
C LEU A 257 15.55 -14.03 -2.59
N LEU A 258 15.26 -13.40 -3.73
CA LEU A 258 15.19 -14.12 -5.02
C LEU A 258 16.55 -14.67 -5.43
N TYR A 259 17.63 -13.89 -5.26
CA TYR A 259 18.98 -14.41 -5.49
C TYR A 259 19.32 -15.54 -4.54
N TYR A 260 18.93 -15.43 -3.26
CA TYR A 260 19.19 -16.46 -2.27
C TYR A 260 18.47 -17.77 -2.61
N GLN A 261 17.20 -17.69 -3.03
CA GLN A 261 16.41 -18.85 -3.45
C GLN A 261 17.00 -19.55 -4.69
N ASP A 262 17.66 -18.79 -5.57
CA ASP A 262 18.32 -19.32 -6.77
C ASP A 262 19.77 -19.75 -6.51
N ASP A 263 20.20 -19.84 -5.27
CA ASP A 263 21.56 -20.19 -4.85
C ASP A 263 22.64 -19.25 -5.43
N LYS A 264 22.27 -18.04 -5.77
CA LYS A 264 23.18 -16.98 -6.24
C LYS A 264 23.69 -16.18 -5.06
N TYR A 265 24.55 -16.82 -4.26
CA TYR A 265 24.99 -16.26 -2.99
C TYR A 265 25.78 -14.94 -3.10
N PRO A 266 26.73 -14.77 -4.05
CA PRO A 266 27.42 -13.48 -4.18
C PRO A 266 26.47 -12.31 -4.44
N GLU A 267 25.48 -12.50 -5.32
CA GLU A 267 24.48 -11.51 -5.66
C GLU A 267 23.53 -11.25 -4.49
N ALA A 268 23.13 -12.30 -3.78
CA ALA A 268 22.29 -12.19 -2.58
C ALA A 268 22.99 -11.41 -1.48
N ILE A 269 24.27 -11.69 -1.24
CA ILE A 269 25.10 -10.97 -0.26
C ILE A 269 25.15 -9.50 -0.59
N ALA A 270 25.45 -9.15 -1.85
CA ALA A 270 25.50 -7.76 -2.29
C ALA A 270 24.16 -7.04 -2.10
N ALA A 271 23.06 -7.70 -2.49
CA ALA A 271 21.72 -7.15 -2.35
C ALA A 271 21.33 -6.91 -0.90
N TYR A 272 21.56 -7.85 -0.01
CA TYR A 272 21.26 -7.71 1.42
C TYR A 272 22.12 -6.63 2.09
N LYS A 273 23.40 -6.53 1.73
CA LYS A 273 24.27 -5.45 2.22
C LYS A 273 23.73 -4.08 1.81
N ASP A 274 23.24 -3.94 0.59
CA ASP A 274 22.63 -2.72 0.11
C ASP A 274 21.37 -2.35 0.90
N VAL A 275 20.51 -3.33 1.24
CA VAL A 275 19.33 -3.10 2.09
C VAL A 275 19.75 -2.53 3.45
N ILE A 276 20.73 -3.15 4.09
CA ILE A 276 21.21 -2.76 5.42
C ILE A 276 21.84 -1.36 5.36
N LYS A 277 22.59 -1.06 4.33
CA LYS A 277 23.27 0.22 4.14
C LYS A 277 22.29 1.36 3.84
N ASN A 278 21.33 1.12 2.93
CA ASN A 278 20.45 2.15 2.40
C ASN A 278 19.20 2.38 3.24
N TYR A 279 18.77 1.38 4.00
CA TYR A 279 17.56 1.42 4.83
C TYR A 279 17.84 0.99 6.27
N PRO A 280 18.84 1.62 6.94
CA PRO A 280 19.26 1.20 8.29
C PRO A 280 18.13 1.32 9.30
N GLY A 281 18.05 0.36 10.23
CA GLY A 281 17.03 0.35 11.27
C GLY A 281 15.63 -0.06 10.84
N SER A 282 15.43 -0.37 9.55
CA SER A 282 14.15 -0.85 9.05
C SER A 282 13.95 -2.35 9.36
N GLU A 283 12.69 -2.79 9.31
CA GLU A 283 12.36 -4.22 9.42
C GLU A 283 13.04 -5.03 8.30
N GLU A 284 13.08 -4.47 7.09
CA GLU A 284 13.73 -5.10 5.94
C GLU A 284 15.24 -5.25 6.16
N ALA A 285 15.89 -4.25 6.75
CA ALA A 285 17.31 -4.34 7.11
C ALA A 285 17.57 -5.43 8.15
N ARG A 286 16.68 -5.59 9.13
CA ARG A 286 16.75 -6.64 10.15
C ARG A 286 16.61 -8.02 9.51
N LEU A 287 15.65 -8.21 8.61
CA LEU A 287 15.44 -9.44 7.87
C LEU A 287 16.65 -9.75 6.96
N ALA A 288 17.15 -8.72 6.27
CA ALA A 288 18.34 -8.85 5.41
C ALA A 288 19.57 -9.29 6.22
N GLN A 289 19.76 -8.72 7.41
CA GLN A 289 20.87 -9.11 8.28
C GLN A 289 20.75 -10.57 8.72
N ARG A 290 19.56 -11.01 9.09
CA ARG A 290 19.32 -12.42 9.45
C ARG A 290 19.66 -13.37 8.31
N ASP A 291 19.19 -13.07 7.11
CA ASP A 291 19.41 -13.91 5.93
C ASP A 291 20.87 -13.87 5.48
N LEU A 292 21.50 -12.70 5.54
CA LEU A 292 22.93 -12.53 5.25
C LEU A 292 23.79 -13.39 6.20
N LYS A 293 23.48 -13.34 7.49
CA LYS A 293 24.14 -14.18 8.50
C LYS A 293 24.02 -15.67 8.15
N SER A 294 22.82 -16.12 7.77
CA SER A 294 22.59 -17.52 7.37
C SER A 294 23.42 -17.91 6.15
N ILE A 295 23.50 -17.05 5.14
CA ILE A 295 24.33 -17.30 3.95
C ILE A 295 25.80 -17.46 4.33
N TYR A 296 26.35 -16.57 5.14
CA TYR A 296 27.76 -16.65 5.55
C TYR A 296 28.05 -17.87 6.39
N ILE A 297 27.10 -18.31 7.21
CA ILE A 297 27.23 -19.57 7.96
C ILE A 297 27.28 -20.76 6.98
N ASP A 298 26.35 -20.80 6.01
CA ASP A 298 26.30 -21.88 5.00
C ASP A 298 27.55 -21.92 4.12
N LEU A 299 28.15 -20.77 3.85
CA LEU A 299 29.42 -20.66 3.12
C LEU A 299 30.64 -20.90 4.00
N ASN A 300 30.47 -21.16 5.30
CA ASN A 300 31.57 -21.28 6.26
C ASN A 300 32.48 -20.05 6.33
N LYS A 301 31.87 -18.86 6.29
CA LYS A 301 32.56 -17.55 6.26
C LYS A 301 32.07 -16.63 7.38
N VAL A 302 32.04 -17.18 8.60
CA VAL A 302 31.53 -16.44 9.79
C VAL A 302 32.39 -15.21 10.09
N ASP A 303 33.69 -15.26 9.84
CA ASP A 303 34.60 -14.13 10.06
C ASP A 303 34.23 -12.93 9.16
N GLU A 304 33.92 -13.20 7.89
CA GLU A 304 33.50 -12.16 6.95
C GLU A 304 32.19 -11.50 7.40
N TYR A 305 31.25 -12.30 7.92
CA TYR A 305 30.02 -11.75 8.48
C TYR A 305 30.30 -10.88 9.71
N ALA A 306 31.15 -11.35 10.63
CA ALA A 306 31.51 -10.59 11.83
C ALA A 306 32.16 -9.24 11.47
N ASP A 307 33.05 -9.21 10.49
CA ASP A 307 33.67 -8.00 10.00
C ASP A 307 32.62 -7.02 9.42
N PHE A 308 31.69 -7.51 8.62
CA PHE A 308 30.61 -6.70 8.09
C PHE A 308 29.68 -6.18 9.20
N ALA A 309 29.28 -7.06 10.14
CA ALA A 309 28.39 -6.69 11.24
C ALA A 309 28.97 -5.56 12.11
N SER A 310 30.28 -5.52 12.28
CA SER A 310 30.98 -4.47 13.03
C SER A 310 30.87 -3.10 12.37
N THR A 311 30.58 -3.03 11.06
CA THR A 311 30.41 -1.76 10.32
C THR A 311 29.02 -1.19 10.40
N ILE A 312 28.03 -1.94 10.93
CA ILE A 312 26.64 -1.50 11.03
C ILE A 312 26.51 -0.49 12.17
N PRO A 313 26.04 0.76 11.91
CA PRO A 313 25.84 1.75 12.97
C PRO A 313 24.80 1.26 13.99
N GLY A 314 25.17 1.26 15.28
CA GLY A 314 24.28 0.79 16.33
C GLY A 314 24.05 -0.71 16.35
N GLY A 315 24.75 -1.47 15.52
CA GLY A 315 24.77 -2.93 15.54
C GLY A 315 25.43 -3.42 16.82
N ALA A 316 24.91 -4.52 17.39
CA ALA A 316 25.55 -5.17 18.50
C ALA A 316 26.95 -5.63 18.07
N ASN A 317 27.97 -5.35 18.87
CA ASN A 317 29.27 -5.96 18.67
C ASN A 317 29.09 -7.46 18.70
N PHE A 318 29.66 -8.13 17.71
CA PHE A 318 29.61 -9.57 17.59
C PHE A 318 30.31 -10.16 18.81
N ASP A 319 29.54 -10.71 19.76
CA ASP A 319 30.05 -11.26 21.01
C ASP A 319 30.96 -12.47 20.71
N VAL A 320 32.00 -12.62 21.49
CA VAL A 320 32.92 -13.78 21.39
C VAL A 320 32.16 -15.10 21.50
N ASN A 321 31.16 -15.18 22.39
CA ASN A 321 30.34 -16.37 22.54
C ASN A 321 29.47 -16.66 21.32
N GLU A 322 28.94 -15.65 20.70
CA GLU A 322 28.16 -15.77 19.46
C GLU A 322 29.07 -16.22 18.31
N ARG A 323 30.28 -15.65 18.22
CA ARG A 323 31.27 -16.03 17.21
C ARG A 323 31.73 -17.45 17.38
N ASP A 324 31.97 -17.91 18.62
CA ASP A 324 32.26 -19.29 18.97
C ASP A 324 31.17 -20.22 18.43
N SER A 325 29.93 -19.99 18.85
CA SER A 325 28.79 -20.82 18.45
C SER A 325 28.58 -20.86 16.93
N LEU A 326 28.67 -19.73 16.26
CA LEU A 326 28.43 -19.65 14.81
C LEU A 326 29.58 -20.33 14.01
N THR A 327 30.82 -20.17 14.46
CA THR A 327 31.97 -20.83 13.82
C THR A 327 31.84 -22.35 13.91
N TYR A 328 31.43 -22.87 15.07
CA TYR A 328 31.15 -24.28 15.23
C TYR A 328 29.97 -24.74 14.36
N VAL A 329 28.85 -24.05 14.39
CA VAL A 329 27.66 -24.40 13.59
C VAL A 329 27.99 -24.42 12.10
N ALA A 330 28.77 -23.47 11.62
CA ALA A 330 29.21 -23.44 10.21
C ALA A 330 30.01 -24.69 9.84
N ALA A 331 30.95 -25.10 10.69
CA ALA A 331 31.71 -26.34 10.50
C ALA A 331 30.83 -27.61 10.53
N GLU A 332 29.87 -27.65 11.46
CA GLU A 332 28.92 -28.75 11.55
C GLU A 332 28.04 -28.88 10.32
N ARG A 333 27.58 -27.75 9.74
CA ARG A 333 26.81 -27.74 8.48
C ARG A 333 27.63 -28.31 7.31
N VAL A 334 28.93 -28.00 7.24
CA VAL A 334 29.82 -28.59 6.23
C VAL A 334 29.87 -30.10 6.38
N TYR A 335 29.99 -30.60 7.63
CA TYR A 335 29.95 -32.02 7.92
C TYR A 335 28.63 -32.68 7.49
N MET A 336 27.51 -32.04 7.82
CA MET A 336 26.16 -32.54 7.47
C MET A 336 25.94 -32.65 5.96
N ARG A 337 26.64 -31.84 5.16
CA ARG A 337 26.62 -31.95 3.70
C ARG A 337 27.49 -33.07 3.14
N GLY A 338 28.20 -33.78 4.01
CA GLY A 338 29.09 -34.89 3.61
C GLY A 338 30.45 -34.44 3.09
N GLU A 339 30.79 -33.16 3.22
CA GLU A 339 32.08 -32.59 2.80
C GLU A 339 33.13 -32.81 3.88
N ASN A 340 33.56 -34.05 4.08
CA ASN A 340 34.34 -34.46 5.26
C ASN A 340 35.73 -33.81 5.35
N VAL A 341 36.42 -33.63 4.24
CA VAL A 341 37.76 -33.00 4.23
C VAL A 341 37.66 -31.54 4.66
N GLU A 342 36.68 -30.80 4.09
CA GLU A 342 36.45 -29.39 4.42
C GLU A 342 35.92 -29.23 5.84
N ALA A 343 35.01 -30.11 6.27
CA ALA A 343 34.49 -30.11 7.63
C ALA A 343 35.62 -30.31 8.66
N ARG A 344 36.52 -31.27 8.41
CA ARG A 344 37.68 -31.51 9.28
C ARG A 344 38.53 -30.23 9.40
N ASN A 345 38.88 -29.64 8.28
CA ASN A 345 39.64 -28.38 8.28
C ASN A 345 38.94 -27.27 9.07
N SER A 346 37.64 -27.16 8.94
CA SER A 346 36.83 -26.16 9.64
C SER A 346 36.81 -26.42 11.15
N PHE A 347 36.66 -27.65 11.59
CA PHE A 347 36.75 -28.01 13.03
C PHE A 347 38.15 -27.79 13.61
N VAL A 348 39.19 -28.07 12.85
CA VAL A 348 40.58 -27.78 13.27
C VAL A 348 40.77 -26.29 13.44
N LYS A 349 40.29 -25.47 12.48
CA LYS A 349 40.35 -24.03 12.56
C LYS A 349 39.52 -23.50 13.75
N TYR A 350 38.35 -24.08 14.01
CA TYR A 350 37.55 -23.76 15.18
C TYR A 350 38.35 -23.94 16.48
N LEU A 351 38.99 -25.07 16.65
CA LEU A 351 39.82 -25.39 17.83
C LEU A 351 41.04 -24.47 17.97
N GLN A 352 41.61 -24.01 16.85
CA GLN A 352 42.70 -23.04 16.87
C GLN A 352 42.22 -21.67 17.35
N THR A 353 41.03 -21.26 16.94
CA THR A 353 40.45 -19.96 17.30
C THR A 353 39.84 -19.99 18.71
N PHE A 354 39.21 -21.10 19.07
CA PHE A 354 38.50 -21.26 20.34
C PHE A 354 38.97 -22.57 21.04
N PRO A 355 40.19 -22.61 21.55
CA PRO A 355 40.72 -23.86 22.16
C PRO A 355 39.89 -24.41 23.33
N GLU A 356 39.29 -23.46 24.08
CA GLU A 356 38.40 -23.77 25.21
C GLU A 356 36.96 -23.31 24.91
N GLY A 357 36.60 -23.31 23.65
CA GLY A 357 35.26 -22.92 23.20
C GLY A 357 34.18 -23.88 23.72
N ALA A 358 32.95 -23.38 23.76
CA ALA A 358 31.80 -24.15 24.25
C ALA A 358 31.59 -25.49 23.52
N PHE A 359 32.09 -25.59 22.30
CA PHE A 359 31.93 -26.78 21.43
C PHE A 359 33.27 -27.51 21.16
N SER A 360 34.29 -27.25 21.95
CA SER A 360 35.63 -27.88 21.74
C SER A 360 35.56 -29.39 21.79
N LEU A 361 34.80 -29.98 22.70
CA LEU A 361 34.61 -31.42 22.77
C LEU A 361 33.86 -31.95 21.53
N ASN A 362 32.84 -31.26 21.08
CA ASN A 362 32.11 -31.63 19.87
C ASN A 362 33.01 -31.60 18.63
N ALA A 363 33.81 -30.54 18.50
CA ALA A 363 34.76 -30.43 17.38
C ALA A 363 35.78 -31.55 17.38
N ASN A 364 36.37 -31.88 18.54
CA ASN A 364 37.29 -33.03 18.66
C ASN A 364 36.60 -34.34 18.31
N TYR A 365 35.34 -34.54 18.73
CA TYR A 365 34.57 -35.71 18.38
C TYR A 365 34.39 -35.85 16.87
N TYR A 366 34.00 -34.82 16.18
CA TYR A 366 33.81 -34.88 14.73
C TYR A 366 35.12 -35.08 13.98
N ILE A 367 36.20 -34.44 14.39
CA ILE A 367 37.53 -34.68 13.79
C ILE A 367 37.92 -36.16 13.98
N GLY A 368 37.76 -36.69 15.20
CA GLY A 368 38.05 -38.08 15.49
C GLY A 368 37.20 -39.03 14.66
N LEU A 369 35.91 -38.75 14.51
CA LEU A 369 34.99 -39.55 13.69
C LEU A 369 35.39 -39.55 12.20
N ILE A 370 35.71 -38.38 11.66
CA ILE A 370 36.16 -38.23 10.27
C ILE A 370 37.46 -38.98 10.05
N ASP A 371 38.42 -38.80 10.93
CA ASP A 371 39.72 -39.48 10.85
C ASP A 371 39.57 -41.01 10.96
N TYR A 372 38.73 -41.49 11.86
CA TYR A 372 38.42 -42.91 11.99
C TYR A 372 37.86 -43.49 10.69
N ASN A 373 36.89 -42.83 10.10
CA ASN A 373 36.29 -43.27 8.85
C ASN A 373 37.26 -43.24 7.66
N GLN A 374 38.27 -42.42 7.73
CA GLN A 374 39.36 -42.36 6.73
C GLN A 374 40.55 -43.29 7.09
N GLN A 375 40.40 -44.12 8.11
CA GLN A 375 41.41 -45.06 8.59
C GLN A 375 42.68 -44.39 9.13
N ASN A 376 42.57 -43.12 9.53
CA ASN A 376 43.64 -42.38 10.19
C ASN A 376 43.50 -42.56 11.72
N TYR A 377 43.83 -43.75 12.20
CA TYR A 377 43.50 -44.15 13.56
C TYR A 377 44.33 -43.45 14.64
N GLU A 378 45.57 -43.06 14.36
CA GLU A 378 46.41 -42.34 15.32
C GLU A 378 45.79 -40.95 15.62
N SER A 379 45.46 -40.19 14.59
CA SER A 379 44.82 -38.90 14.75
C SER A 379 43.41 -39.02 15.37
N ALA A 380 42.65 -40.03 14.95
CA ALA A 380 41.34 -40.33 15.50
C ALA A 380 41.42 -40.58 17.02
N SER A 381 42.35 -41.39 17.45
CA SER A 381 42.58 -41.69 18.88
C SER A 381 42.96 -40.44 19.67
N ALA A 382 43.83 -39.60 19.12
CA ALA A 382 44.27 -38.37 19.77
C ALA A 382 43.09 -37.41 20.03
N HIS A 383 42.19 -37.25 19.05
CA HIS A 383 41.02 -36.36 19.17
C HIS A 383 39.91 -36.97 20.04
N LEU A 384 39.63 -38.25 19.90
CA LEU A 384 38.57 -38.92 20.69
C LEU A 384 38.94 -39.04 22.18
N ASN A 385 40.21 -39.18 22.51
CA ASN A 385 40.65 -39.20 23.90
C ASN A 385 40.35 -37.87 24.61
N LYS A 386 40.42 -36.75 23.93
CA LYS A 386 40.06 -35.45 24.50
C LYS A 386 38.57 -35.32 24.86
N VAL A 387 37.73 -36.14 24.24
CA VAL A 387 36.28 -36.16 24.53
C VAL A 387 36.03 -36.98 25.82
N LEU A 388 36.91 -37.89 26.17
CA LEU A 388 36.77 -38.76 27.31
C LEU A 388 37.35 -38.16 28.60
N GLU A 389 38.20 -37.16 28.51
CA GLU A 389 38.76 -36.44 29.64
C GLU A 389 37.72 -35.46 30.24
#